data_3cd7b67c897bdb5ddfc062ea7ae0aeeb
#
_entry.id   3cd7b67c897bdb5ddfc062ea7ae0aeeb
#
_cell.length_a   1.000
_cell.length_b   1.000
_cell.length_c   1.000
_cell.angle_alpha   90.00
_cell.angle_beta   90.00
_cell.angle_gamma   90.00
#
_symmetry.space_group_name_H-M   'P 1'
#
loop_
_entity.id
_entity.type
_entity.pdbx_description
1 polymer ?
#
loop_
_entity_poly.entity_id
_entity_poly.type
_entity_poly.pdbx_seq_one_letter_code
_entity_poly.pdbx_strand_id
1 'polypeptide(L)'
;MQKIRNIAIIAHVDHGKTTLVDKMMLAGNLLKEQDNDNLTLDNNDLERERGITILSKNVSIQYKGTKINIIDTPGHSDFGGEVERVLNMADGCILLVDAFEGPMPQTRFVLQKALQIGLKPIVVVNKVDKPNCRPDEVHEMVFDLMFSLDATEEQLDFPVIFGSAKNNWMSTDWRKQTNDITPLLDAILEHIPAPEHLEGTPQMLITSLDYSPYTGRIAIGRVHRGTLTEGANITLVNRNGEQSKMKIKELHTFEGLGRKKTDAVNSGDICAIVGLDKFEIGDTVCDFENPEALPPIAIDEPTMSMLFTINDSPFFGKEGKFVTSRHIQERLEKELDKNLALRVKKDPEEDAWTVFGRGVLHLSVLIETMRREGYELQVGQPQVIYKEIDGVRCEPIEELTINVPTDYSSKMIDMITRRKGEMLSMEAQGERVNIEFNVPSRGIIGLRTNVLTASAGEAIMAHRFKEYQPYKGDIERRTNGSMVAMESGTAFAYAIDKLQDRGRFFINPQEEVYAGQVVGEHIHENDLVINVTKSKKLTNMRASGSDDKARIVPPIIFSLEEALEYIKEDEYLEVTPKSMRMRKIILDELERKRANKQ
;
A
#
# COMPACT_ATOMS: atom_id res chain seq x y z
N MET A 1 -10.43 -0.51 -37.92
CA MET A 1 -10.21 -0.23 -36.49
C MET A 1 -9.30 -1.27 -35.89
N GLN A 2 -8.39 -0.86 -35.01
CA GLN A 2 -7.55 -1.79 -34.23
C GLN A 2 -8.45 -2.54 -33.25
N LYS A 3 -8.31 -3.87 -33.17
CA LYS A 3 -9.01 -4.65 -32.14
C LYS A 3 -8.31 -4.42 -30.80
N ILE A 4 -9.07 -4.20 -29.75
CA ILE A 4 -8.54 -3.88 -28.41
C ILE A 4 -9.15 -4.83 -27.38
N ARG A 5 -8.40 -5.14 -26.33
CA ARG A 5 -8.84 -5.76 -25.08
C ARG A 5 -8.21 -5.01 -23.90
N ASN A 6 -9.00 -4.60 -22.93
CA ASN A 6 -8.52 -3.95 -21.71
C ASN A 6 -8.73 -4.90 -20.54
N ILE A 7 -7.65 -5.32 -19.92
CA ILE A 7 -7.68 -6.28 -18.81
C ILE A 7 -6.99 -5.72 -17.56
N ALA A 8 -7.59 -5.95 -16.41
CA ALA A 8 -6.95 -5.70 -15.11
C ALA A 8 -6.39 -7.00 -14.54
N ILE A 9 -5.23 -6.97 -13.88
CA ILE A 9 -4.67 -8.14 -13.22
C ILE A 9 -4.82 -7.99 -11.71
N ILE A 10 -5.57 -8.91 -11.13
CA ILE A 10 -5.84 -9.02 -9.69
C ILE A 10 -5.05 -10.20 -9.14
N ALA A 11 -4.17 -9.95 -8.17
CA ALA A 11 -3.37 -11.00 -7.55
C ALA A 11 -3.04 -10.64 -6.10
N HIS A 12 -2.86 -11.67 -5.27
CA HIS A 12 -2.21 -11.51 -3.98
C HIS A 12 -0.70 -11.31 -4.17
N VAL A 13 -0.06 -10.75 -3.13
CA VAL A 13 1.40 -10.65 -3.04
C VAL A 13 2.01 -12.05 -3.24
N ASP A 14 3.10 -12.13 -3.96
CA ASP A 14 3.81 -13.39 -4.29
C ASP A 14 3.04 -14.43 -5.13
N HIS A 15 1.82 -14.20 -5.57
CA HIS A 15 1.13 -15.12 -6.49
C HIS A 15 1.71 -15.16 -7.90
N GLY A 16 2.67 -14.26 -8.22
CA GLY A 16 3.44 -14.26 -9.45
C GLY A 16 2.92 -13.30 -10.52
N LYS A 17 2.26 -12.20 -10.11
CA LYS A 17 1.71 -11.16 -11.00
C LYS A 17 2.78 -10.59 -11.93
N THR A 18 3.86 -10.04 -11.38
CA THR A 18 4.97 -9.46 -12.15
C THR A 18 5.55 -10.46 -13.15
N THR A 19 5.81 -11.69 -12.70
CA THR A 19 6.33 -12.75 -13.57
C THR A 19 5.37 -13.06 -14.72
N LEU A 20 4.05 -13.10 -14.47
CA LEU A 20 3.06 -13.36 -15.52
C LEU A 20 3.05 -12.24 -16.56
N VAL A 21 3.03 -10.97 -16.13
CA VAL A 21 3.04 -9.82 -17.04
C VAL A 21 4.30 -9.77 -17.86
N ASP A 22 5.48 -10.04 -17.27
CA ASP A 22 6.75 -10.13 -18.00
C ASP A 22 6.69 -11.21 -19.11
N LYS A 23 6.09 -12.38 -18.81
CA LYS A 23 5.91 -13.44 -19.82
C LYS A 23 4.91 -13.06 -20.91
N MET A 24 3.85 -12.32 -20.56
CA MET A 24 2.91 -11.78 -21.56
C MET A 24 3.59 -10.77 -22.49
N MET A 25 4.48 -9.91 -21.96
CA MET A 25 5.27 -8.99 -22.78
C MET A 25 6.23 -9.71 -23.73
N LEU A 26 6.87 -10.79 -23.27
CA LEU A 26 7.72 -11.63 -24.12
C LEU A 26 6.93 -12.28 -25.26
N ALA A 27 5.76 -12.83 -24.97
CA ALA A 27 4.89 -13.45 -25.98
C ALA A 27 4.35 -12.44 -27.00
N GLY A 28 4.23 -11.15 -26.61
CA GLY A 28 3.86 -10.04 -27.50
C GLY A 28 5.00 -9.54 -28.42
N ASN A 29 6.16 -10.21 -28.46
CA ASN A 29 7.36 -9.83 -29.24
C ASN A 29 7.92 -8.41 -28.91
N LEU A 30 7.61 -7.87 -27.75
CA LEU A 30 8.11 -6.55 -27.32
C LEU A 30 9.50 -6.62 -26.71
N LEU A 31 9.94 -7.81 -26.32
CA LEU A 31 11.20 -8.07 -25.64
C LEU A 31 11.97 -9.19 -26.33
N LYS A 32 13.30 -9.08 -26.36
CA LYS A 32 14.17 -10.17 -26.79
C LYS A 32 14.55 -11.00 -25.57
N GLU A 33 14.68 -12.32 -25.72
CA GLU A 33 15.06 -13.23 -24.63
C GLU A 33 16.35 -12.85 -23.89
N GLN A 34 17.20 -12.03 -24.50
CA GLN A 34 18.46 -11.55 -23.91
C GLN A 34 18.29 -10.43 -22.86
N ASP A 35 17.11 -9.82 -22.78
CA ASP A 35 16.83 -8.73 -21.82
C ASP A 35 16.19 -9.26 -20.52
N ASN A 36 16.14 -10.56 -20.33
CA ASN A 36 15.41 -11.26 -19.25
C ASN A 36 15.85 -10.91 -17.82
N ASP A 37 17.06 -10.37 -17.61
CA ASP A 37 17.57 -10.08 -16.26
C ASP A 37 17.19 -8.67 -15.75
N ASN A 38 16.61 -7.79 -16.58
CA ASN A 38 16.35 -6.40 -16.23
C ASN A 38 14.87 -5.95 -16.36
N LEU A 39 13.97 -6.85 -16.65
CA LEU A 39 12.57 -6.55 -16.92
C LEU A 39 11.71 -6.92 -15.73
N THR A 40 11.61 -6.01 -14.80
CA THR A 40 10.62 -6.08 -13.74
C THR A 40 9.62 -4.96 -13.94
N LEU A 41 8.35 -5.32 -14.00
CA LEU A 41 7.24 -4.38 -13.95
C LEU A 41 7.40 -3.45 -12.74
N ASP A 42 7.95 -3.96 -11.63
CA ASP A 42 8.21 -3.23 -10.40
C ASP A 42 9.56 -2.49 -10.46
N ASN A 43 9.58 -1.32 -11.12
CA ASN A 43 10.77 -0.47 -11.21
C ASN A 43 11.06 0.34 -9.92
N ASN A 44 10.17 0.32 -8.95
CA ASN A 44 10.34 1.00 -7.69
C ASN A 44 11.01 0.05 -6.68
N ASP A 45 12.12 0.47 -6.08
CA ASP A 45 12.84 -0.34 -5.09
C ASP A 45 11.96 -0.70 -3.89
N LEU A 46 11.03 0.18 -3.49
CA LEU A 46 10.07 -0.07 -2.41
C LEU A 46 9.06 -1.16 -2.77
N GLU A 47 8.58 -1.19 -4.01
CA GLU A 47 7.67 -2.25 -4.49
C GLU A 47 8.38 -3.61 -4.47
N ARG A 48 9.65 -3.65 -4.95
CA ARG A 48 10.47 -4.88 -4.94
C ARG A 48 10.78 -5.39 -3.54
N GLU A 49 11.18 -4.51 -2.62
CA GLU A 49 11.52 -4.89 -1.25
C GLU A 49 10.31 -5.38 -0.45
N ARG A 50 9.14 -4.80 -0.71
CA ARG A 50 7.89 -5.13 -0.02
C ARG A 50 7.06 -6.20 -0.71
N GLY A 51 7.40 -6.54 -1.96
CA GLY A 51 6.65 -7.48 -2.78
C GLY A 51 5.23 -7.01 -3.14
N ILE A 52 4.93 -5.71 -3.05
CA ILE A 52 3.60 -5.14 -3.31
C ILE A 52 3.64 -4.13 -4.45
N THR A 53 2.59 -4.09 -5.27
CA THR A 53 2.37 -2.99 -6.20
C THR A 53 1.78 -1.80 -5.45
N ILE A 54 2.45 -0.66 -5.52
CA ILE A 54 2.04 0.60 -4.90
C ILE A 54 1.32 1.49 -5.91
N LEU A 55 1.88 1.61 -7.12
CA LEU A 55 1.33 2.41 -8.20
C LEU A 55 0.86 1.52 -9.35
N SER A 56 -0.33 1.79 -9.87
CA SER A 56 -0.85 1.13 -11.05
C SER A 56 0.01 1.45 -12.28
N LYS A 57 0.25 0.45 -13.12
CA LYS A 57 1.01 0.60 -14.36
C LYS A 57 0.18 0.10 -15.54
N ASN A 58 0.33 0.78 -16.67
CA ASN A 58 -0.30 0.36 -17.91
C ASN A 58 0.75 -0.23 -18.84
N VAL A 59 0.50 -1.44 -19.29
CA VAL A 59 1.32 -2.15 -20.27
C VAL A 59 0.47 -2.49 -21.46
N SER A 60 1.02 -2.51 -22.67
CA SER A 60 0.28 -2.89 -23.86
C SER A 60 1.08 -3.84 -24.72
N ILE A 61 0.47 -4.95 -25.14
CA ILE A 61 1.08 -5.94 -26.01
C ILE A 61 0.25 -6.11 -27.31
N GLN A 62 0.90 -6.62 -28.35
CA GLN A 62 0.23 -6.98 -29.61
C GLN A 62 0.18 -8.51 -29.73
N TYR A 63 -1.03 -9.05 -29.89
CA TYR A 63 -1.21 -10.49 -30.07
C TYR A 63 -2.29 -10.77 -31.11
N LYS A 64 -1.95 -11.56 -32.15
CA LYS A 64 -2.84 -11.93 -33.28
C LYS A 64 -3.61 -10.71 -33.85
N GLY A 65 -2.93 -9.56 -34.02
CA GLY A 65 -3.53 -8.33 -34.57
C GLY A 65 -4.46 -7.59 -33.60
N THR A 66 -4.52 -7.99 -32.33
CA THR A 66 -5.28 -7.33 -31.27
C THR A 66 -4.31 -6.67 -30.28
N LYS A 67 -4.59 -5.42 -29.92
CA LYS A 67 -3.91 -4.71 -28.84
C LYS A 67 -4.51 -5.14 -27.50
N ILE A 68 -3.70 -5.67 -26.60
CA ILE A 68 -4.12 -6.02 -25.24
C ILE A 68 -3.49 -5.01 -24.28
N ASN A 69 -4.30 -4.16 -23.69
CA ASN A 69 -3.89 -3.27 -22.62
C ASN A 69 -4.02 -4.02 -21.30
N ILE A 70 -2.92 -4.08 -20.56
CA ILE A 70 -2.81 -4.76 -19.28
C ILE A 70 -2.67 -3.67 -18.21
N ILE A 71 -3.59 -3.65 -17.26
CA ILE A 71 -3.64 -2.67 -16.19
C ILE A 71 -3.24 -3.39 -14.92
N ASP A 72 -2.07 -3.04 -14.39
CA ASP A 72 -1.58 -3.59 -13.12
C ASP A 72 -2.27 -2.91 -11.95
N THR A 73 -2.94 -3.69 -11.09
CA THR A 73 -3.70 -3.17 -9.95
C THR A 73 -2.93 -3.35 -8.64
N PRO A 74 -2.92 -2.32 -7.75
CA PRO A 74 -2.46 -2.50 -6.38
C PRO A 74 -3.28 -3.56 -5.65
N GLY A 75 -2.62 -4.41 -4.85
CA GLY A 75 -3.29 -5.49 -4.11
C GLY A 75 -3.72 -5.11 -2.69
N HIS A 76 -3.21 -4.00 -2.14
CA HIS A 76 -3.44 -3.63 -0.75
C HIS A 76 -4.63 -2.67 -0.58
N SER A 77 -5.43 -2.87 0.48
CA SER A 77 -6.64 -2.07 0.78
C SER A 77 -6.38 -0.57 0.97
N ASP A 78 -5.19 -0.18 1.47
CA ASP A 78 -4.81 1.22 1.63
C ASP A 78 -4.76 1.98 0.29
N PHE A 79 -4.67 1.25 -0.83
CA PHE A 79 -4.71 1.79 -2.19
C PHE A 79 -6.06 1.54 -2.89
N GLY A 80 -7.12 1.20 -2.13
CA GLY A 80 -8.44 0.82 -2.65
C GLY A 80 -9.06 1.79 -3.66
N GLY A 81 -8.91 3.10 -3.46
CA GLY A 81 -9.42 4.06 -4.43
C GLY A 81 -8.61 4.17 -5.73
N GLU A 82 -7.35 3.72 -5.74
CA GLU A 82 -6.62 3.54 -6.98
C GLU A 82 -7.14 2.33 -7.74
N VAL A 83 -7.44 1.27 -7.01
CA VAL A 83 -8.02 0.04 -7.56
C VAL A 83 -9.33 0.33 -8.29
N GLU A 84 -10.28 1.02 -7.65
CA GLU A 84 -11.57 1.35 -8.28
C GLU A 84 -11.42 2.17 -9.55
N ARG A 85 -10.54 3.17 -9.53
CA ARG A 85 -10.27 4.03 -10.70
C ARG A 85 -9.68 3.26 -11.86
N VAL A 86 -8.72 2.39 -11.55
CA VAL A 86 -7.99 1.62 -12.55
C VAL A 86 -8.87 0.53 -13.16
N LEU A 87 -9.70 -0.14 -12.35
CA LEU A 87 -10.66 -1.13 -12.82
C LEU A 87 -11.69 -0.54 -13.82
N ASN A 88 -12.06 0.73 -13.69
CA ASN A 88 -12.96 1.39 -14.64
C ASN A 88 -12.38 1.54 -16.07
N MET A 89 -11.09 1.32 -16.27
CA MET A 89 -10.48 1.29 -17.59
C MET A 89 -10.54 -0.09 -18.26
N ALA A 90 -10.85 -1.16 -17.50
CA ALA A 90 -10.85 -2.53 -17.97
C ALA A 90 -12.22 -2.97 -18.49
N ASP A 91 -12.24 -3.99 -19.34
CA ASP A 91 -13.43 -4.70 -19.82
C ASP A 91 -13.53 -6.11 -19.21
N GLY A 92 -12.44 -6.61 -18.63
CA GLY A 92 -12.39 -7.86 -17.89
C GLY A 92 -11.18 -7.90 -16.96
N CYS A 93 -11.08 -8.94 -16.15
CA CYS A 93 -9.99 -9.10 -15.21
C CYS A 93 -9.40 -10.52 -15.22
N ILE A 94 -8.11 -10.60 -14.92
CA ILE A 94 -7.43 -11.87 -14.64
C ILE A 94 -7.30 -11.97 -13.12
N LEU A 95 -7.89 -12.98 -12.52
CA LEU A 95 -7.68 -13.35 -11.13
C LEU A 95 -6.55 -14.39 -11.08
N LEU A 96 -5.38 -13.98 -10.60
CA LEU A 96 -4.21 -14.84 -10.47
C LEU A 96 -4.14 -15.41 -9.04
N VAL A 97 -4.14 -16.74 -8.93
CA VAL A 97 -4.15 -17.46 -7.65
C VAL A 97 -3.02 -18.48 -7.62
N ASP A 98 -2.34 -18.61 -6.48
CA ASP A 98 -1.33 -19.66 -6.26
C ASP A 98 -2.03 -21.03 -6.10
N ALA A 99 -1.55 -22.05 -6.81
CA ALA A 99 -2.11 -23.40 -6.80
C ALA A 99 -2.03 -24.13 -5.45
N PHE A 100 -1.24 -23.62 -4.50
CA PHE A 100 -1.12 -24.16 -3.15
C PHE A 100 -1.92 -23.34 -2.13
N GLU A 101 -1.76 -22.01 -2.15
CA GLU A 101 -2.36 -21.11 -1.16
C GLU A 101 -3.86 -20.90 -1.40
N GLY A 102 -4.29 -20.85 -2.67
CA GLY A 102 -5.66 -20.51 -3.03
C GLY A 102 -5.94 -19.00 -2.99
N PRO A 103 -7.22 -18.60 -3.04
CA PRO A 103 -7.62 -17.19 -2.99
C PRO A 103 -7.40 -16.62 -1.58
N MET A 104 -6.67 -15.49 -1.51
CA MET A 104 -6.31 -14.83 -0.26
C MET A 104 -7.25 -13.68 0.11
N PRO A 105 -7.41 -13.33 1.41
CA PRO A 105 -8.34 -12.28 1.85
C PRO A 105 -8.17 -10.92 1.17
N GLN A 106 -6.94 -10.51 0.86
CA GLN A 106 -6.67 -9.24 0.19
C GLN A 106 -7.23 -9.19 -1.23
N THR A 107 -7.22 -10.32 -1.94
CA THR A 107 -7.75 -10.45 -3.30
C THR A 107 -9.27 -10.29 -3.34
N ARG A 108 -9.95 -10.66 -2.24
CA ARG A 108 -11.41 -10.60 -2.11
C ARG A 108 -11.95 -9.18 -2.38
N PHE A 109 -11.32 -8.16 -1.81
CA PHE A 109 -11.75 -6.76 -2.00
C PHE A 109 -11.66 -6.32 -3.46
N VAL A 110 -10.50 -6.52 -4.10
CA VAL A 110 -10.29 -6.10 -5.49
C VAL A 110 -11.20 -6.87 -6.43
N LEU A 111 -11.37 -8.17 -6.19
CA LEU A 111 -12.28 -9.02 -6.96
C LEU A 111 -13.73 -8.57 -6.79
N GLN A 112 -14.18 -8.28 -5.58
CA GLN A 112 -15.56 -7.79 -5.33
C GLN A 112 -15.84 -6.51 -6.12
N LYS A 113 -14.89 -5.57 -6.12
CA LYS A 113 -15.03 -4.32 -6.91
C LYS A 113 -15.08 -4.59 -8.40
N ALA A 114 -14.23 -5.50 -8.90
CA ALA A 114 -14.23 -5.90 -10.31
C ALA A 114 -15.58 -6.52 -10.72
N LEU A 115 -16.13 -7.39 -9.90
CA LEU A 115 -17.44 -8.03 -10.14
C LEU A 115 -18.59 -7.02 -10.10
N GLN A 116 -18.59 -6.09 -9.14
CA GLN A 116 -19.61 -5.04 -8.99
C GLN A 116 -19.70 -4.10 -10.20
N ILE A 117 -18.58 -3.79 -10.84
CA ILE A 117 -18.56 -2.97 -12.07
C ILE A 117 -18.76 -3.79 -13.36
N GLY A 118 -19.04 -5.09 -13.22
CA GLY A 118 -19.42 -5.98 -14.33
C GLY A 118 -18.26 -6.53 -15.13
N LEU A 119 -17.02 -6.53 -14.62
CA LEU A 119 -15.88 -7.12 -15.34
C LEU A 119 -16.04 -8.63 -15.48
N LYS A 120 -15.69 -9.16 -16.66
CA LYS A 120 -15.64 -10.60 -16.90
C LYS A 120 -14.32 -11.18 -16.39
N PRO A 121 -14.35 -12.16 -15.47
CA PRO A 121 -13.15 -12.75 -14.91
C PRO A 121 -12.59 -13.90 -15.77
N ILE A 122 -11.25 -14.00 -15.82
CA ILE A 122 -10.50 -15.20 -16.19
C ILE A 122 -9.70 -15.61 -14.97
N VAL A 123 -9.77 -16.86 -14.56
CA VAL A 123 -9.00 -17.36 -13.42
C VAL A 123 -7.72 -18.01 -13.92
N VAL A 124 -6.58 -17.62 -13.33
CA VAL A 124 -5.28 -18.23 -13.61
C VAL A 124 -4.75 -18.87 -12.33
N VAL A 125 -4.71 -20.20 -12.30
CA VAL A 125 -4.14 -20.99 -11.22
C VAL A 125 -2.65 -21.20 -11.52
N ASN A 126 -1.80 -20.39 -10.88
CA ASN A 126 -0.36 -20.34 -11.12
C ASN A 126 0.42 -21.24 -10.16
N LYS A 127 1.69 -21.52 -10.51
CA LYS A 127 2.63 -22.32 -9.71
C LYS A 127 2.21 -23.79 -9.54
N VAL A 128 1.56 -24.36 -10.53
CA VAL A 128 1.22 -25.79 -10.56
C VAL A 128 2.45 -26.70 -10.68
N ASP A 129 3.64 -26.12 -10.86
CA ASP A 129 4.93 -26.80 -10.81
C ASP A 129 5.41 -27.13 -9.38
N LYS A 130 4.77 -26.58 -8.34
CA LYS A 130 5.08 -26.91 -6.96
C LYS A 130 4.60 -28.31 -6.59
N PRO A 131 5.39 -29.09 -5.79
CA PRO A 131 5.06 -30.47 -5.47
C PRO A 131 3.78 -30.63 -4.64
N ASN A 132 3.37 -29.60 -3.90
CA ASN A 132 2.19 -29.62 -3.02
C ASN A 132 1.01 -28.83 -3.62
N CYS A 133 1.00 -28.60 -4.92
CA CYS A 133 -0.11 -27.89 -5.55
C CYS A 133 -1.41 -28.71 -5.51
N ARG A 134 -2.55 -28.02 -5.39
CA ARG A 134 -3.91 -28.58 -5.37
C ARG A 134 -4.83 -27.80 -6.32
N PRO A 135 -4.57 -27.81 -7.61
CA PRO A 135 -5.24 -26.93 -8.57
C PRO A 135 -6.75 -27.12 -8.65
N ASP A 136 -7.22 -28.38 -8.54
CA ASP A 136 -8.65 -28.70 -8.59
C ASP A 136 -9.40 -28.13 -7.35
N GLU A 137 -8.81 -28.25 -6.14
CA GLU A 137 -9.38 -27.65 -4.91
C GLU A 137 -9.37 -26.11 -4.96
N VAL A 138 -8.28 -25.52 -5.48
CA VAL A 138 -8.16 -24.06 -5.62
C VAL A 138 -9.21 -23.52 -6.58
N HIS A 139 -9.53 -24.25 -7.64
CA HIS A 139 -10.62 -23.90 -8.55
C HIS A 139 -11.98 -23.85 -7.79
N GLU A 140 -12.29 -24.87 -6.99
CA GLU A 140 -13.50 -24.89 -6.16
C GLU A 140 -13.51 -23.71 -5.18
N MET A 141 -12.40 -23.45 -4.49
CA MET A 141 -12.28 -22.30 -3.57
C MET A 141 -12.52 -20.94 -4.26
N VAL A 142 -12.05 -20.77 -5.49
CA VAL A 142 -12.30 -19.54 -6.27
C VAL A 142 -13.77 -19.44 -6.65
N PHE A 143 -14.42 -20.54 -7.04
CA PHE A 143 -15.85 -20.57 -7.35
C PHE A 143 -16.67 -20.17 -6.11
N ASP A 144 -16.39 -20.77 -4.94
CA ASP A 144 -17.04 -20.43 -3.68
C ASP A 144 -16.83 -18.96 -3.29
N LEU A 145 -15.61 -18.44 -3.51
CA LEU A 145 -15.31 -17.03 -3.28
C LEU A 145 -16.18 -16.13 -4.17
N MET A 146 -16.23 -16.39 -5.48
CA MET A 146 -17.04 -15.57 -6.41
C MET A 146 -18.52 -15.66 -6.08
N PHE A 147 -19.02 -16.84 -5.73
CA PHE A 147 -20.39 -17.04 -5.26
C PHE A 147 -20.68 -16.21 -3.99
N SER A 148 -19.78 -16.21 -3.03
CA SER A 148 -19.89 -15.41 -1.79
C SER A 148 -19.83 -13.90 -2.01
N LEU A 149 -19.36 -13.45 -3.18
CA LEU A 149 -19.27 -12.05 -3.59
C LEU A 149 -20.44 -11.62 -4.50
N ASP A 150 -21.52 -12.42 -4.55
CA ASP A 150 -22.69 -12.16 -5.38
C ASP A 150 -22.39 -12.01 -6.88
N ALA A 151 -21.42 -12.79 -7.39
CA ALA A 151 -21.11 -12.83 -8.81
C ALA A 151 -22.34 -13.27 -9.62
N THR A 152 -22.54 -12.67 -10.79
CA THR A 152 -23.62 -13.03 -11.70
C THR A 152 -23.39 -14.41 -12.33
N GLU A 153 -24.44 -15.05 -12.89
CA GLU A 153 -24.29 -16.33 -13.59
C GLU A 153 -23.26 -16.27 -14.71
N GLU A 154 -23.21 -15.15 -15.45
CA GLU A 154 -22.20 -14.94 -16.51
C GLU A 154 -20.76 -14.80 -15.96
N GLN A 155 -20.60 -14.29 -14.75
CA GLN A 155 -19.32 -14.18 -14.07
C GLN A 155 -18.88 -15.48 -13.41
N LEU A 156 -19.82 -16.34 -13.02
CA LEU A 156 -19.55 -17.68 -12.49
C LEU A 156 -19.16 -18.68 -13.58
N ASP A 157 -19.51 -18.43 -14.84
CA ASP A 157 -19.05 -19.21 -16.02
C ASP A 157 -17.69 -18.70 -16.51
N PHE A 158 -16.72 -18.63 -15.61
CA PHE A 158 -15.38 -18.14 -15.91
C PHE A 158 -14.46 -19.25 -16.45
N PRO A 159 -13.62 -18.97 -17.46
CA PRO A 159 -12.57 -19.89 -17.88
C PRO A 159 -11.45 -19.97 -16.84
N VAL A 160 -10.91 -21.18 -16.68
CA VAL A 160 -9.75 -21.43 -15.81
C VAL A 160 -8.55 -21.85 -16.65
N ILE A 161 -7.44 -21.17 -16.42
CA ILE A 161 -6.15 -21.47 -17.04
C ILE A 161 -5.17 -21.86 -15.94
N PHE A 162 -4.50 -22.98 -16.10
CA PHE A 162 -3.52 -23.51 -15.15
C PHE A 162 -2.12 -23.37 -15.73
N GLY A 163 -1.11 -23.14 -14.87
CA GLY A 163 0.25 -23.16 -15.37
C GLY A 163 1.32 -22.70 -14.39
N SER A 164 2.49 -22.45 -14.94
CA SER A 164 3.63 -21.86 -14.24
C SER A 164 4.17 -20.67 -15.04
N ALA A 165 3.89 -19.47 -14.56
CA ALA A 165 4.44 -18.25 -15.15
C ALA A 165 5.98 -18.28 -15.13
N LYS A 166 6.60 -18.80 -14.06
CA LYS A 166 8.06 -18.98 -13.96
C LYS A 166 8.61 -19.85 -15.08
N ASN A 167 7.96 -20.97 -15.35
CA ASN A 167 8.39 -21.94 -16.37
C ASN A 167 7.80 -21.64 -17.76
N ASN A 168 7.12 -20.51 -17.92
CA ASN A 168 6.60 -19.99 -19.19
C ASN A 168 5.62 -20.93 -19.92
N TRP A 169 4.66 -21.52 -19.19
CA TRP A 169 3.62 -22.33 -19.81
C TRP A 169 2.25 -22.16 -19.13
N MET A 170 1.18 -22.24 -19.92
CA MET A 170 -0.22 -22.18 -19.48
C MET A 170 -1.06 -23.19 -20.27
N SER A 171 -2.07 -23.78 -19.63
CA SER A 171 -2.93 -24.81 -20.22
C SER A 171 -4.34 -24.75 -19.63
N THR A 172 -5.33 -25.25 -20.34
CA THR A 172 -6.69 -25.49 -19.81
C THR A 172 -6.78 -26.76 -18.95
N ASP A 173 -5.77 -27.62 -18.99
CA ASP A 173 -5.65 -28.84 -18.17
C ASP A 173 -4.26 -28.83 -17.51
N TRP A 174 -4.21 -28.68 -16.18
CA TRP A 174 -2.95 -28.58 -15.44
C TRP A 174 -2.04 -29.83 -15.53
N ARG A 175 -2.61 -30.97 -15.94
CA ARG A 175 -1.87 -32.22 -16.18
C ARG A 175 -1.16 -32.26 -17.53
N LYS A 176 -1.48 -31.29 -18.40
CA LYS A 176 -0.93 -31.19 -19.76
C LYS A 176 -0.14 -29.90 -19.91
N GLN A 177 1.16 -29.99 -19.74
CA GLN A 177 2.07 -28.88 -19.98
C GLN A 177 2.12 -28.50 -21.45
N THR A 178 2.03 -27.20 -21.74
CA THR A 178 2.23 -26.59 -23.06
C THR A 178 3.64 -26.03 -23.19
N ASN A 179 3.96 -25.44 -24.33
CA ASN A 179 5.29 -24.88 -24.58
C ASN A 179 5.40 -23.41 -24.22
N ASP A 180 4.27 -22.70 -24.06
CA ASP A 180 4.22 -21.26 -23.82
C ASP A 180 2.93 -20.83 -23.14
N ILE A 181 2.73 -19.51 -23.00
CA ILE A 181 1.54 -18.92 -22.40
C ILE A 181 0.42 -18.58 -23.39
N THR A 182 0.56 -19.01 -24.65
CA THR A 182 -0.44 -18.78 -25.72
C THR A 182 -1.87 -19.12 -25.29
N PRO A 183 -2.15 -20.24 -24.58
CA PRO A 183 -3.50 -20.54 -24.12
C PRO A 183 -4.16 -19.46 -23.26
N LEU A 184 -3.38 -18.74 -22.44
CA LEU A 184 -3.90 -17.60 -21.68
C LEU A 184 -4.24 -16.43 -22.62
N LEU A 185 -3.37 -16.11 -23.56
CA LEU A 185 -3.61 -15.02 -24.52
C LEU A 185 -4.81 -15.32 -25.43
N ASP A 186 -5.00 -16.56 -25.82
CA ASP A 186 -6.18 -16.99 -26.58
C ASP A 186 -7.46 -16.87 -25.75
N ALA A 187 -7.44 -17.29 -24.48
CA ALA A 187 -8.56 -17.13 -23.56
C ALA A 187 -8.94 -15.65 -23.38
N ILE A 188 -7.97 -14.72 -23.30
CA ILE A 188 -8.23 -13.27 -23.25
C ILE A 188 -8.98 -12.81 -24.50
N LEU A 189 -8.57 -13.24 -25.68
CA LEU A 189 -9.23 -12.85 -26.93
C LEU A 189 -10.65 -13.43 -27.06
N GLU A 190 -10.90 -14.61 -26.53
CA GLU A 190 -12.17 -15.34 -26.61
C GLU A 190 -13.18 -14.84 -25.57
N HIS A 191 -12.77 -14.68 -24.30
CA HIS A 191 -13.68 -14.45 -23.19
C HIS A 191 -13.81 -12.98 -22.76
N ILE A 192 -12.76 -12.15 -22.93
CA ILE A 192 -12.87 -10.73 -22.59
C ILE A 192 -13.53 -9.97 -23.75
N PRO A 193 -14.60 -9.21 -23.50
CA PRO A 193 -15.27 -8.46 -24.56
C PRO A 193 -14.36 -7.36 -25.13
N ALA A 194 -14.61 -6.99 -26.38
CA ALA A 194 -14.02 -5.76 -26.92
C ALA A 194 -14.69 -4.56 -26.27
N PRO A 195 -13.95 -3.45 -26.04
CA PRO A 195 -14.57 -2.23 -25.58
C PRO A 195 -15.63 -1.75 -26.55
N GLU A 196 -16.73 -1.20 -26.03
CA GLU A 196 -17.74 -0.56 -26.85
C GLU A 196 -17.13 0.63 -27.60
N HIS A 197 -17.40 0.67 -28.90
CA HIS A 197 -17.01 1.81 -29.72
C HIS A 197 -18.17 2.78 -29.83
N LEU A 198 -18.08 3.89 -29.09
CA LEU A 198 -19.09 4.92 -29.10
C LEU A 198 -18.64 6.07 -30.01
N GLU A 199 -19.44 6.35 -31.07
CA GLU A 199 -19.25 7.48 -31.95
C GLU A 199 -19.82 8.76 -31.31
N GLY A 200 -19.23 9.92 -31.62
CA GLY A 200 -19.68 11.22 -31.16
C GLY A 200 -18.54 12.15 -30.74
N THR A 201 -18.88 13.15 -29.97
CA THR A 201 -17.92 14.12 -29.41
C THR A 201 -16.92 13.42 -28.46
N PRO A 202 -15.64 13.82 -28.46
CA PRO A 202 -14.62 13.21 -27.65
C PRO A 202 -14.92 13.32 -26.16
N GLN A 203 -14.74 12.20 -25.44
CA GLN A 203 -14.98 12.12 -24.01
C GLN A 203 -14.02 11.11 -23.38
N MET A 204 -13.25 11.55 -22.38
CA MET A 204 -12.31 10.72 -21.63
C MET A 204 -12.34 11.07 -20.15
N LEU A 205 -12.51 10.08 -19.28
CA LEU A 205 -12.37 10.25 -17.83
C LEU A 205 -10.90 10.09 -17.45
N ILE A 206 -10.35 11.04 -16.69
CA ILE A 206 -9.01 10.94 -16.13
C ILE A 206 -9.06 10.02 -14.92
N THR A 207 -8.43 8.85 -15.02
CA THR A 207 -8.45 7.79 -14.00
C THR A 207 -7.14 7.65 -13.25
N SER A 208 -6.03 8.03 -13.88
CA SER A 208 -4.70 7.95 -13.31
C SER A 208 -3.85 9.15 -13.71
N LEU A 209 -2.79 9.39 -12.97
CA LEU A 209 -1.84 10.47 -13.18
C LEU A 209 -0.42 9.91 -13.18
N ASP A 210 0.38 10.38 -14.12
CA ASP A 210 1.81 10.14 -14.13
C ASP A 210 2.55 11.49 -14.18
N TYR A 211 3.83 11.48 -13.89
CA TYR A 211 4.65 12.67 -13.83
C TYR A 211 5.99 12.46 -14.54
N SER A 212 6.34 13.41 -15.38
CA SER A 212 7.65 13.48 -16.01
C SER A 212 8.35 14.77 -15.62
N PRO A 213 9.66 14.75 -15.25
CA PRO A 213 10.40 15.96 -14.96
C PRO A 213 10.48 16.95 -16.13
N TYR A 214 10.27 16.45 -17.36
CA TYR A 214 10.37 17.25 -18.59
C TYR A 214 9.03 17.82 -19.04
N THR A 215 7.94 17.06 -18.89
CA THR A 215 6.62 17.43 -19.42
C THR A 215 5.61 17.76 -18.32
N GLY A 216 5.97 17.59 -17.06
CA GLY A 216 5.09 17.77 -15.91
C GLY A 216 4.07 16.65 -15.74
N ARG A 217 2.87 17.01 -15.31
CA ARG A 217 1.75 16.08 -15.07
C ARG A 217 1.20 15.53 -16.36
N ILE A 218 0.87 14.24 -16.37
CA ILE A 218 0.36 13.49 -17.51
C ILE A 218 -0.95 12.85 -17.10
N ALA A 219 -2.03 13.18 -17.78
CA ALA A 219 -3.35 12.61 -17.53
C ALA A 219 -3.51 11.29 -18.28
N ILE A 220 -3.89 10.23 -17.57
CA ILE A 220 -4.12 8.90 -18.13
C ILE A 220 -5.59 8.53 -17.95
N GLY A 221 -6.18 7.97 -19.01
CA GLY A 221 -7.55 7.49 -18.97
C GLY A 221 -7.92 6.70 -20.23
N ARG A 222 -9.12 6.12 -20.18
CA ARG A 222 -9.75 5.46 -21.32
C ARG A 222 -10.62 6.45 -22.09
N VAL A 223 -10.48 6.48 -23.39
CA VAL A 223 -11.39 7.24 -24.26
C VAL A 223 -12.75 6.55 -24.26
N HIS A 224 -13.74 7.19 -23.67
CA HIS A 224 -15.08 6.62 -23.55
C HIS A 224 -15.85 6.74 -24.87
N ARG A 225 -15.81 7.91 -25.50
CA ARG A 225 -16.54 8.21 -26.73
C ARG A 225 -15.71 9.05 -27.70
N GLY A 226 -15.94 8.89 -29.00
CA GLY A 226 -15.32 9.68 -30.04
C GLY A 226 -13.84 9.42 -30.24
N THR A 227 -13.13 10.45 -30.71
CA THR A 227 -11.68 10.38 -30.99
C THR A 227 -10.99 11.61 -30.44
N LEU A 228 -9.96 11.39 -29.64
CA LEU A 228 -9.03 12.42 -29.20
C LEU A 228 -7.92 12.60 -30.24
N THR A 229 -7.54 13.84 -30.55
CA THR A 229 -6.46 14.15 -31.49
C THR A 229 -5.41 15.06 -30.86
N GLU A 230 -4.16 14.86 -31.28
CA GLU A 230 -3.06 15.75 -30.88
C GLU A 230 -3.35 17.19 -31.36
N GLY A 231 -3.05 18.19 -30.55
CA GLY A 231 -3.25 19.58 -30.87
C GLY A 231 -4.69 20.06 -30.79
N ALA A 232 -5.66 19.19 -30.48
CA ALA A 232 -7.06 19.58 -30.35
C ALA A 232 -7.29 20.50 -29.14
N ASN A 233 -8.20 21.46 -29.33
CA ASN A 233 -8.76 22.19 -28.20
C ASN A 233 -9.82 21.33 -27.52
N ILE A 234 -9.84 21.35 -26.20
CA ILE A 234 -10.74 20.56 -25.35
C ILE A 234 -11.29 21.41 -24.22
N THR A 235 -12.38 20.99 -23.64
CA THR A 235 -12.89 21.50 -22.38
C THR A 235 -12.70 20.45 -21.32
N LEU A 236 -12.00 20.80 -20.25
CA LEU A 236 -11.89 19.99 -19.05
C LEU A 236 -13.03 20.35 -18.11
N VAL A 237 -13.80 19.37 -17.65
CA VAL A 237 -14.89 19.54 -16.68
C VAL A 237 -14.49 18.83 -15.39
N ASN A 238 -14.43 19.59 -14.30
CA ASN A 238 -14.10 19.05 -12.99
C ASN A 238 -15.35 18.46 -12.28
N ARG A 239 -15.13 17.85 -11.10
CA ARG A 239 -16.21 17.24 -10.29
C ARG A 239 -17.34 18.19 -9.90
N ASN A 240 -17.04 19.48 -9.80
CA ASN A 240 -17.99 20.51 -9.42
C ASN A 240 -18.74 21.06 -10.63
N GLY A 241 -18.44 20.57 -11.84
CA GLY A 241 -19.00 21.07 -13.08
C GLY A 241 -18.33 22.35 -13.63
N GLU A 242 -17.22 22.79 -13.02
CA GLU A 242 -16.45 23.93 -13.54
C GLU A 242 -15.69 23.52 -14.79
N GLN A 243 -15.72 24.42 -15.78
CA GLN A 243 -15.16 24.19 -17.11
C GLN A 243 -13.89 25.01 -17.33
N SER A 244 -12.85 24.36 -17.85
CA SER A 244 -11.59 24.98 -18.22
C SER A 244 -11.21 24.61 -19.65
N LYS A 245 -10.97 25.61 -20.50
CA LYS A 245 -10.56 25.40 -21.89
C LYS A 245 -9.06 25.17 -21.97
N MET A 246 -8.67 24.09 -22.60
CA MET A 246 -7.28 23.63 -22.69
C MET A 246 -6.95 23.10 -24.08
N LYS A 247 -5.69 22.82 -24.33
CA LYS A 247 -5.19 22.21 -25.57
C LYS A 247 -4.34 21.01 -25.29
N ILE A 248 -4.59 19.91 -25.99
CA ILE A 248 -3.74 18.72 -25.96
C ILE A 248 -2.43 19.06 -26.65
N LYS A 249 -1.31 19.09 -25.92
CA LYS A 249 0.01 19.35 -26.52
C LYS A 249 0.55 18.09 -27.19
N GLU A 250 0.50 16.96 -26.49
CA GLU A 250 0.88 15.66 -27.01
C GLU A 250 -0.10 14.58 -26.57
N LEU A 251 -0.31 13.62 -27.45
CA LEU A 251 -1.17 12.46 -27.22
C LEU A 251 -0.32 11.18 -27.37
N HIS A 252 -0.41 10.28 -26.41
CA HIS A 252 0.34 9.03 -26.39
C HIS A 252 -0.55 7.83 -26.17
N THR A 253 -0.19 6.70 -26.79
CA THR A 253 -0.71 5.37 -26.46
C THR A 253 0.37 4.53 -25.76
N PHE A 254 -0.02 3.43 -25.12
CA PHE A 254 0.91 2.52 -24.50
C PHE A 254 1.44 1.49 -25.50
N GLU A 255 2.74 1.18 -25.44
CA GLU A 255 3.42 0.15 -26.21
C GLU A 255 4.51 -0.48 -25.31
N GLY A 256 4.35 -1.75 -24.94
CA GLY A 256 5.17 -2.35 -23.86
C GLY A 256 4.97 -1.60 -22.54
N LEU A 257 6.05 -1.36 -21.84
CA LEU A 257 6.12 -0.52 -20.64
C LEU A 257 6.22 0.98 -20.97
N GLY A 258 6.40 1.33 -22.24
CA GLY A 258 6.59 2.70 -22.68
C GLY A 258 5.34 3.34 -23.24
N ARG A 259 5.51 4.57 -23.68
CA ARG A 259 4.47 5.37 -24.36
C ARG A 259 4.96 5.76 -25.74
N LYS A 260 4.06 5.69 -26.71
CA LYS A 260 4.30 6.08 -28.09
C LYS A 260 3.39 7.25 -28.45
N LYS A 261 4.00 8.29 -28.98
CA LYS A 261 3.27 9.44 -29.51
C LYS A 261 2.38 9.02 -30.67
N THR A 262 1.16 9.54 -30.73
CA THR A 262 0.16 9.25 -31.76
C THR A 262 -0.64 10.48 -32.11
N ASP A 263 -1.11 10.57 -33.33
CA ASP A 263 -1.92 11.69 -33.81
C ASP A 263 -3.38 11.62 -33.31
N ALA A 264 -3.88 10.40 -33.08
CA ALA A 264 -5.26 10.19 -32.65
C ALA A 264 -5.43 8.91 -31.83
N VAL A 265 -6.40 8.93 -30.89
CA VAL A 265 -6.84 7.78 -30.09
C VAL A 265 -8.36 7.69 -30.13
N ASN A 266 -8.87 6.52 -30.49
CA ASN A 266 -10.31 6.25 -30.62
C ASN A 266 -10.92 5.72 -29.31
N SER A 267 -12.25 5.82 -29.23
CA SER A 267 -13.05 5.23 -28.17
C SER A 267 -12.63 3.77 -27.88
N GLY A 268 -12.53 3.41 -26.62
CA GLY A 268 -12.14 2.10 -26.10
C GLY A 268 -10.66 1.93 -25.81
N ASP A 269 -9.75 2.76 -26.34
CA ASP A 269 -8.32 2.66 -26.04
C ASP A 269 -7.91 3.52 -24.84
N ILE A 270 -6.80 3.16 -24.22
CA ILE A 270 -6.19 3.88 -23.09
C ILE A 270 -5.11 4.81 -23.65
N CYS A 271 -5.14 6.06 -23.22
CA CYS A 271 -4.18 7.06 -23.65
C CYS A 271 -3.63 7.91 -22.51
N ALA A 272 -2.54 8.60 -22.81
CA ALA A 272 -1.90 9.57 -21.94
C ALA A 272 -1.86 10.94 -22.64
N ILE A 273 -2.33 11.97 -21.97
CA ILE A 273 -2.39 13.36 -22.47
C ILE A 273 -1.36 14.18 -21.71
N VAL A 274 -0.53 14.90 -22.49
CA VAL A 274 0.47 15.84 -22.00
C VAL A 274 0.04 17.26 -22.32
N GLY A 275 0.28 18.18 -21.37
CA GLY A 275 0.06 19.61 -21.56
C GLY A 275 -1.24 20.15 -21.00
N LEU A 276 -1.90 19.40 -20.15
CA LEU A 276 -2.98 19.90 -19.29
C LEU A 276 -2.34 20.51 -18.04
N ASP A 277 -2.54 21.84 -17.85
CA ASP A 277 -1.81 22.58 -16.80
C ASP A 277 -2.38 22.31 -15.40
N LYS A 278 -3.71 22.14 -15.28
CA LYS A 278 -4.40 21.82 -14.03
C LYS A 278 -5.49 20.81 -14.30
N PHE A 279 -5.41 19.68 -13.69
CA PHE A 279 -6.45 18.64 -13.72
C PHE A 279 -6.36 17.77 -12.49
N GLU A 280 -7.47 17.14 -12.16
CA GLU A 280 -7.55 16.14 -11.10
C GLU A 280 -8.04 14.81 -11.66
N ILE A 281 -7.79 13.73 -10.93
CA ILE A 281 -8.38 12.43 -11.25
C ILE A 281 -9.89 12.53 -11.00
N GLY A 282 -10.70 12.02 -11.96
CA GLY A 282 -12.14 12.17 -11.96
C GLY A 282 -12.65 13.34 -12.82
N ASP A 283 -11.76 14.21 -13.32
CA ASP A 283 -12.11 15.21 -14.31
C ASP A 283 -12.36 14.55 -15.66
N THR A 284 -13.23 15.15 -16.45
CA THR A 284 -13.54 14.66 -17.80
C THR A 284 -12.96 15.59 -18.85
N VAL A 285 -12.18 15.03 -19.76
CA VAL A 285 -11.79 15.68 -21.01
C VAL A 285 -12.94 15.56 -22.00
N CYS A 286 -13.47 16.69 -22.42
CA CYS A 286 -14.67 16.80 -23.26
C CYS A 286 -14.41 17.57 -24.54
N ASP A 287 -15.38 17.50 -25.44
CA ASP A 287 -15.44 18.37 -26.61
C ASP A 287 -15.36 19.85 -26.23
N PHE A 288 -14.76 20.64 -27.12
CA PHE A 288 -14.51 22.06 -26.85
C PHE A 288 -15.78 22.92 -26.81
N GLU A 289 -16.75 22.61 -27.67
CA GLU A 289 -17.99 23.38 -27.82
C GLU A 289 -19.14 22.80 -27.00
N ASN A 290 -19.23 21.47 -26.93
CA ASN A 290 -20.31 20.75 -26.27
C ASN A 290 -19.73 19.82 -25.15
N PRO A 291 -19.30 20.38 -24.02
CA PRO A 291 -18.70 19.58 -22.93
C PRO A 291 -19.78 18.77 -22.22
N GLU A 292 -19.59 17.45 -22.19
CA GLU A 292 -20.40 16.49 -21.43
C GLU A 292 -19.50 15.73 -20.46
N ALA A 293 -19.67 15.96 -19.16
CA ALA A 293 -18.90 15.26 -18.14
C ALA A 293 -19.41 13.83 -17.92
N LEU A 294 -18.48 12.90 -17.68
CA LEU A 294 -18.80 11.57 -17.18
C LEU A 294 -19.07 11.66 -15.66
N PRO A 295 -19.83 10.70 -15.10
CA PRO A 295 -19.99 10.62 -13.65
C PRO A 295 -18.63 10.59 -12.96
N PRO A 296 -18.39 11.44 -11.96
CA PRO A 296 -17.11 11.45 -11.26
C PRO A 296 -16.91 10.16 -10.50
N ILE A 297 -15.68 9.65 -10.49
CA ILE A 297 -15.31 8.50 -9.66
C ILE A 297 -15.29 8.97 -8.19
N ALA A 298 -15.98 8.24 -7.34
CA ALA A 298 -15.91 8.49 -5.90
C ALA A 298 -14.46 8.27 -5.41
N ILE A 299 -13.92 9.28 -4.74
CA ILE A 299 -12.62 9.15 -4.08
C ILE A 299 -12.90 8.96 -2.60
N ASP A 300 -12.46 7.83 -2.05
CA ASP A 300 -12.56 7.61 -0.62
C ASP A 300 -11.79 8.68 0.13
N GLU A 301 -12.42 9.23 1.14
CA GLU A 301 -11.79 10.21 2.01
C GLU A 301 -10.70 9.58 2.87
N PRO A 302 -9.66 10.34 3.24
CA PRO A 302 -8.68 9.88 4.21
C PRO A 302 -9.34 9.48 5.53
N THR A 303 -8.89 8.36 6.11
CA THR A 303 -9.37 7.87 7.40
C THR A 303 -8.35 8.09 8.52
N MET A 304 -7.11 8.38 8.16
CA MET A 304 -6.00 8.59 9.11
C MET A 304 -5.27 9.89 8.85
N SER A 305 -4.66 10.42 9.90
CA SER A 305 -3.75 11.57 9.84
C SER A 305 -2.50 11.32 10.66
N MET A 306 -1.43 12.01 10.31
CA MET A 306 -0.16 11.95 11.03
C MET A 306 0.48 13.34 11.01
N LEU A 307 1.08 13.73 12.14
CA LEU A 307 1.83 14.96 12.24
C LEU A 307 3.24 14.77 11.68
N PHE A 308 3.65 15.65 10.78
CA PHE A 308 5.01 15.76 10.26
C PHE A 308 5.62 17.06 10.77
N THR A 309 6.83 17.00 11.30
CA THR A 309 7.56 18.20 11.79
C THR A 309 9.02 18.15 11.35
N ILE A 310 9.69 19.29 11.43
CA ILE A 310 11.15 19.31 11.29
C ILE A 310 11.79 18.49 12.42
N ASN A 311 12.93 17.87 12.16
CA ASN A 311 13.71 17.23 13.23
C ASN A 311 14.38 18.31 14.09
N ASP A 312 14.06 18.35 15.38
CA ASP A 312 14.67 19.23 16.38
C ASP A 312 15.49 18.45 17.43
N SER A 313 15.83 17.18 17.11
CA SER A 313 16.65 16.34 17.98
C SER A 313 18.08 16.86 18.09
N PRO A 314 18.85 16.45 19.13
CA PRO A 314 20.29 16.74 19.22
C PRO A 314 21.13 16.20 18.06
N PHE A 315 20.56 15.32 17.22
CA PHE A 315 21.21 14.77 16.03
C PHE A 315 20.75 15.45 14.71
N PHE A 316 19.98 16.51 14.80
CA PHE A 316 19.54 17.29 13.64
C PHE A 316 20.66 17.59 12.66
N GLY A 317 20.44 17.30 11.38
CA GLY A 317 21.34 17.61 10.28
C GLY A 317 22.61 16.72 10.19
N LYS A 318 22.75 15.69 11.07
CA LYS A 318 23.91 14.79 10.98
C LYS A 318 23.83 13.83 9.79
N GLU A 319 22.65 13.47 9.36
CA GLU A 319 22.44 12.40 8.38
C GLU A 319 21.65 12.86 7.14
N GLY A 320 20.71 13.79 7.30
CA GLY A 320 19.88 14.30 6.21
C GLY A 320 20.50 15.44 5.40
N LYS A 321 20.14 15.50 4.11
CA LYS A 321 20.48 16.63 3.23
C LYS A 321 19.41 17.73 3.26
N PHE A 322 18.14 17.30 3.36
CA PHE A 322 16.96 18.16 3.32
C PHE A 322 16.30 18.18 4.71
N VAL A 323 16.63 19.20 5.49
CA VAL A 323 16.29 19.24 6.93
C VAL A 323 15.42 20.45 7.32
N THR A 324 15.19 21.39 6.40
CA THR A 324 14.45 22.63 6.69
C THR A 324 12.97 22.49 6.42
N SER A 325 12.12 23.30 7.08
CA SER A 325 10.69 23.39 6.84
C SER A 325 10.35 23.64 5.37
N ARG A 326 11.13 24.48 4.70
CA ARG A 326 10.95 24.74 3.27
C ARG A 326 11.14 23.48 2.41
N HIS A 327 12.16 22.68 2.67
CA HIS A 327 12.42 21.44 1.95
C HIS A 327 11.25 20.45 2.12
N ILE A 328 10.76 20.28 3.35
CA ILE A 328 9.65 19.37 3.64
C ILE A 328 8.38 19.87 2.96
N GLN A 329 8.09 21.17 3.04
CA GLN A 329 6.92 21.75 2.38
C GLN A 329 6.94 21.54 0.87
N GLU A 330 8.03 21.92 0.19
CA GLU A 330 8.18 21.73 -1.26
C GLU A 330 8.07 20.26 -1.68
N ARG A 331 8.52 19.33 -0.84
CA ARG A 331 8.40 17.90 -1.10
C ARG A 331 6.97 17.41 -0.93
N LEU A 332 6.27 17.85 0.12
CA LEU A 332 4.86 17.51 0.33
C LEU A 332 3.96 18.09 -0.78
N GLU A 333 4.23 19.32 -1.23
CA GLU A 333 3.53 19.92 -2.36
C GLU A 333 3.72 19.11 -3.64
N LYS A 334 4.94 18.66 -3.94
CA LYS A 334 5.21 17.76 -5.07
C LYS A 334 4.52 16.40 -4.94
N GLU A 335 4.35 15.91 -3.71
CA GLU A 335 3.59 14.67 -3.50
C GLU A 335 2.10 14.85 -3.76
N LEU A 336 1.52 15.98 -3.37
CA LEU A 336 0.12 16.32 -3.68
C LEU A 336 -0.15 16.39 -5.18
N ASP A 337 0.87 16.77 -5.98
CA ASP A 337 0.75 16.76 -7.44
C ASP A 337 0.63 15.34 -8.03
N LYS A 338 1.10 14.33 -7.32
CA LYS A 338 1.15 12.92 -7.77
C LYS A 338 0.11 12.04 -7.09
N ASN A 339 -0.25 12.37 -5.86
CA ASN A 339 -1.05 11.51 -4.99
C ASN A 339 -2.29 12.26 -4.47
N LEU A 340 -3.41 12.07 -5.14
CA LEU A 340 -4.67 12.74 -4.79
C LEU A 340 -5.39 12.13 -3.57
N ALA A 341 -4.99 10.96 -3.12
CA ALA A 341 -5.49 10.36 -1.89
C ALA A 341 -4.85 10.99 -0.63
N LEU A 342 -3.82 11.80 -0.83
CA LEU A 342 -3.13 12.53 0.22
C LEU A 342 -3.71 13.94 0.35
N ARG A 343 -3.86 14.41 1.59
CA ARG A 343 -4.14 15.82 1.89
C ARG A 343 -3.11 16.30 2.90
N VAL A 344 -2.70 17.55 2.78
CA VAL A 344 -1.73 18.18 3.69
C VAL A 344 -2.30 19.49 4.18
N LYS A 345 -2.29 19.68 5.48
CA LYS A 345 -2.65 20.94 6.14
C LYS A 345 -1.44 21.42 6.94
N LYS A 346 -0.91 22.58 6.56
CA LYS A 346 0.17 23.23 7.32
C LYS A 346 -0.41 23.87 8.57
N ASP A 347 0.30 23.74 9.69
CA ASP A 347 0.02 24.53 10.88
C ASP A 347 0.46 25.99 10.63
N PRO A 348 -0.39 26.99 10.92
CA PRO A 348 -0.04 28.38 10.68
C PRO A 348 1.00 28.94 11.69
N GLU A 349 1.15 28.34 12.85
CA GLU A 349 2.01 28.83 13.94
C GLU A 349 3.30 28.03 14.10
N GLU A 350 3.32 26.78 13.61
CA GLU A 350 4.44 25.86 13.77
C GLU A 350 4.97 25.36 12.43
N ASP A 351 6.23 24.92 12.41
CA ASP A 351 6.83 24.20 11.28
C ASP A 351 6.38 22.73 11.27
N ALA A 352 5.05 22.57 11.17
CA ALA A 352 4.36 21.30 11.27
C ALA A 352 3.30 21.15 10.17
N TRP A 353 3.06 19.92 9.74
CA TRP A 353 2.07 19.56 8.72
C TRP A 353 1.27 18.36 9.19
N THR A 354 -0.05 18.50 9.19
CA THR A 354 -0.93 17.34 9.33
C THR A 354 -1.11 16.72 7.94
N VAL A 355 -0.61 15.52 7.78
CA VAL A 355 -0.70 14.74 6.56
C VAL A 355 -1.80 13.70 6.72
N PHE A 356 -2.78 13.73 5.82
CA PHE A 356 -3.95 12.84 5.82
C PHE A 356 -3.78 11.77 4.75
N GLY A 357 -4.03 10.52 5.10
CA GLY A 357 -3.93 9.36 4.22
C GLY A 357 -4.98 8.31 4.53
N ARG A 358 -5.03 7.26 3.72
CA ARG A 358 -6.03 6.18 3.87
C ARG A 358 -5.68 5.19 4.97
N GLY A 359 -4.39 4.96 5.20
CA GLY A 359 -3.91 4.00 6.19
C GLY A 359 -2.45 4.25 6.56
N VAL A 360 -1.96 3.47 7.52
CA VAL A 360 -0.57 3.57 8.00
C VAL A 360 0.42 3.23 6.90
N LEU A 361 0.13 2.22 6.07
CA LEU A 361 1.01 1.83 4.96
C LEU A 361 1.15 2.95 3.93
N HIS A 362 0.06 3.63 3.58
CA HIS A 362 0.09 4.75 2.64
C HIS A 362 1.01 5.88 3.15
N LEU A 363 0.90 6.25 4.42
CA LEU A 363 1.74 7.28 5.04
C LEU A 363 3.20 6.80 5.20
N SER A 364 3.43 5.53 5.53
CA SER A 364 4.78 4.97 5.68
C SER A 364 5.54 4.92 4.35
N VAL A 365 4.86 4.66 3.24
CA VAL A 365 5.45 4.72 1.89
C VAL A 365 5.96 6.13 1.59
N LEU A 366 5.19 7.17 1.91
CA LEU A 366 5.63 8.55 1.75
C LEU A 366 6.87 8.85 2.61
N ILE A 367 6.84 8.49 3.89
CA ILE A 367 7.95 8.72 4.82
C ILE A 367 9.21 7.99 4.34
N GLU A 368 9.10 6.73 3.94
CA GLU A 368 10.23 5.94 3.44
C GLU A 368 10.81 6.50 2.13
N THR A 369 9.94 6.97 1.23
CA THR A 369 10.38 7.65 0.01
C THR A 369 11.16 8.91 0.33
N MET A 370 10.65 9.76 1.22
CA MET A 370 11.35 10.97 1.68
C MET A 370 12.69 10.63 2.33
N ARG A 371 12.73 9.59 3.18
CA ARG A 371 13.95 9.11 3.82
C ARG A 371 15.03 8.74 2.79
N ARG A 372 14.68 7.99 1.75
CA ARG A 372 15.59 7.58 0.66
C ARG A 372 16.05 8.74 -0.22
N GLU A 373 15.19 9.73 -0.40
CA GLU A 373 15.55 10.98 -1.10
C GLU A 373 16.53 11.86 -0.28
N GLY A 374 16.76 11.55 0.99
CA GLY A 374 17.71 12.25 1.86
C GLY A 374 17.08 13.28 2.79
N TYR A 375 15.77 13.21 3.00
CA TYR A 375 15.06 14.05 3.96
C TYR A 375 15.25 13.54 5.40
N GLU A 376 15.23 14.47 6.33
CA GLU A 376 15.24 14.23 7.77
C GLU A 376 14.04 14.94 8.37
N LEU A 377 13.20 14.22 9.09
CA LEU A 377 11.95 14.72 9.68
C LEU A 377 11.58 13.93 10.93
N GLN A 378 10.61 14.44 11.67
CA GLN A 378 9.95 13.71 12.75
C GLN A 378 8.48 13.51 12.41
N VAL A 379 7.93 12.40 12.86
CA VAL A 379 6.51 12.09 12.70
C VAL A 379 5.89 11.69 14.03
N GLY A 380 4.66 12.12 14.23
CA GLY A 380 3.86 11.74 15.38
C GLY A 380 3.13 10.42 15.19
N GLN A 381 2.44 9.97 16.24
CA GLN A 381 1.62 8.76 16.18
C GLN A 381 0.49 8.90 15.14
N PRO A 382 0.20 7.85 14.33
CA PRO A 382 -0.97 7.82 13.47
C PRO A 382 -2.27 7.97 14.27
N GLN A 383 -3.14 8.86 13.82
CA GLN A 383 -4.43 9.13 14.44
C GLN A 383 -5.56 8.92 13.44
N VAL A 384 -6.68 8.37 13.91
CA VAL A 384 -7.89 8.25 13.08
C VAL A 384 -8.63 9.58 13.02
N ILE A 385 -9.30 9.84 11.91
CA ILE A 385 -10.09 11.05 11.70
C ILE A 385 -11.49 10.80 12.22
N TYR A 386 -11.89 11.56 13.23
CA TYR A 386 -13.25 11.54 13.74
C TYR A 386 -14.14 12.50 12.93
N LYS A 387 -15.41 12.12 12.76
CA LYS A 387 -16.44 12.99 12.15
C LYS A 387 -17.58 13.19 13.11
N GLU A 388 -18.24 14.32 13.03
CA GLU A 388 -19.50 14.56 13.71
C GLU A 388 -20.63 14.33 12.71
N ILE A 389 -21.46 13.33 12.96
CA ILE A 389 -22.60 12.97 12.11
C ILE A 389 -23.84 13.07 13.01
N ASP A 390 -24.79 13.91 12.64
CA ASP A 390 -26.01 14.16 13.40
C ASP A 390 -25.77 14.51 14.89
N GLY A 391 -24.68 15.29 15.16
CA GLY A 391 -24.29 15.68 16.52
C GLY A 391 -23.64 14.57 17.35
N VAL A 392 -23.33 13.41 16.75
CA VAL A 392 -22.66 12.29 17.39
C VAL A 392 -21.24 12.18 16.85
N ARG A 393 -20.26 12.06 17.76
CA ARG A 393 -18.87 11.78 17.39
C ARG A 393 -18.78 10.36 16.84
N CYS A 394 -18.39 10.24 15.58
CA CYS A 394 -18.23 8.97 14.86
C CYS A 394 -16.75 8.73 14.53
N GLU A 395 -16.41 7.44 14.49
CA GLU A 395 -15.09 6.94 14.11
C GLU A 395 -15.17 6.00 12.91
N PRO A 396 -14.10 5.90 12.10
CA PRO A 396 -14.06 4.99 10.97
C PRO A 396 -14.00 3.54 11.47
N ILE A 397 -14.84 2.70 10.87
CA ILE A 397 -14.91 1.25 11.11
C ILE A 397 -14.36 0.53 9.90
N GLU A 398 -13.58 -0.49 10.14
CA GLU A 398 -13.04 -1.37 9.13
C GLU A 398 -13.61 -2.77 9.25
N GLU A 399 -13.84 -3.39 8.12
CA GLU A 399 -14.10 -4.82 8.02
C GLU A 399 -12.76 -5.54 7.99
N LEU A 400 -12.50 -6.31 9.02
CA LEU A 400 -11.28 -7.07 9.22
C LEU A 400 -11.55 -8.54 8.97
N THR A 401 -10.75 -9.15 8.08
CA THR A 401 -10.74 -10.59 7.82
C THR A 401 -9.44 -11.20 8.32
N ILE A 402 -9.51 -12.22 9.14
CA ILE A 402 -8.35 -12.99 9.61
C ILE A 402 -8.52 -14.45 9.21
N ASN A 403 -7.53 -14.97 8.50
CA ASN A 403 -7.41 -16.40 8.22
C ASN A 403 -6.28 -16.99 9.07
N VAL A 404 -6.57 -17.97 9.90
CA VAL A 404 -5.63 -18.51 10.89
C VAL A 404 -5.89 -20.00 11.14
N PRO A 405 -4.88 -20.82 11.51
CA PRO A 405 -5.10 -22.19 11.96
C PRO A 405 -6.07 -22.24 13.13
N THR A 406 -6.94 -23.25 13.17
CA THR A 406 -8.04 -23.37 14.13
C THR A 406 -7.58 -23.23 15.60
N ASP A 407 -6.38 -23.71 15.93
CA ASP A 407 -5.81 -23.66 17.28
C ASP A 407 -5.60 -22.23 17.81
N TYR A 408 -5.41 -21.25 16.93
CA TYR A 408 -5.21 -19.84 17.29
C TYR A 408 -6.48 -19.00 17.27
N SER A 409 -7.61 -19.54 16.79
CA SER A 409 -8.86 -18.78 16.57
C SER A 409 -9.35 -18.07 17.83
N SER A 410 -9.43 -18.77 18.95
CA SER A 410 -9.89 -18.20 20.24
C SER A 410 -9.04 -17.03 20.70
N LYS A 411 -7.70 -17.09 20.49
CA LYS A 411 -6.77 -16.05 20.86
C LYS A 411 -6.94 -14.81 19.97
N MET A 412 -7.25 -15.01 18.68
CA MET A 412 -7.57 -13.91 17.75
C MET A 412 -8.86 -13.21 18.16
N ILE A 413 -9.91 -13.97 18.45
CA ILE A 413 -11.20 -13.42 18.88
C ILE A 413 -11.04 -12.57 20.15
N ASP A 414 -10.36 -13.07 21.19
CA ASP A 414 -10.12 -12.31 22.42
C ASP A 414 -9.35 -11.01 22.16
N MET A 415 -8.27 -11.09 21.36
CA MET A 415 -7.45 -9.94 21.03
C MET A 415 -8.22 -8.82 20.30
N ILE A 416 -9.07 -9.20 19.34
CA ILE A 416 -9.83 -8.25 18.54
C ILE A 416 -11.01 -7.68 19.33
N THR A 417 -11.66 -8.49 20.15
CA THR A 417 -12.76 -8.05 21.02
C THR A 417 -12.28 -7.01 22.02
N ARG A 418 -11.08 -7.17 22.61
CA ARG A 418 -10.48 -6.14 23.48
C ARG A 418 -10.25 -4.82 22.75
N ARG A 419 -10.04 -4.84 21.45
CA ARG A 419 -9.92 -3.67 20.58
C ARG A 419 -11.25 -3.16 20.03
N LYS A 420 -12.38 -3.54 20.67
CA LYS A 420 -13.76 -3.17 20.30
C LYS A 420 -14.20 -3.73 18.95
N GLY A 421 -13.59 -4.83 18.50
CA GLY A 421 -14.03 -5.57 17.33
C GLY A 421 -15.27 -6.39 17.60
N GLU A 422 -16.22 -6.36 16.69
CA GLU A 422 -17.46 -7.14 16.70
C GLU A 422 -17.35 -8.23 15.63
N MET A 423 -17.45 -9.50 16.06
CA MET A 423 -17.36 -10.64 15.14
C MET A 423 -18.64 -10.72 14.30
N LEU A 424 -18.48 -10.84 12.98
CA LEU A 424 -19.55 -10.97 12.01
C LEU A 424 -19.79 -12.42 11.64
N SER A 425 -18.71 -13.12 11.27
CA SER A 425 -18.77 -14.51 10.81
C SER A 425 -17.52 -15.29 11.23
N MET A 426 -17.66 -16.61 11.26
CA MET A 426 -16.57 -17.54 11.49
C MET A 426 -16.81 -18.79 10.65
N GLU A 427 -15.96 -19.05 9.67
CA GLU A 427 -16.10 -20.16 8.74
C GLU A 427 -14.86 -21.06 8.77
N ALA A 428 -15.08 -22.35 8.98
CA ALA A 428 -14.00 -23.32 8.96
C ALA A 428 -13.66 -23.73 7.51
N GLN A 429 -12.38 -23.65 7.15
CA GLN A 429 -11.83 -24.07 5.86
C GLN A 429 -10.73 -25.12 6.09
N GLY A 430 -11.12 -26.37 6.27
CA GLY A 430 -10.19 -27.46 6.63
C GLY A 430 -9.54 -27.25 7.99
N GLU A 431 -8.21 -27.14 8.05
CA GLU A 431 -7.45 -26.89 9.29
C GLU A 431 -7.38 -25.41 9.68
N ARG A 432 -7.91 -24.52 8.85
CA ARG A 432 -7.90 -23.07 9.05
C ARG A 432 -9.31 -22.52 9.25
N VAL A 433 -9.38 -21.35 9.83
CA VAL A 433 -10.64 -20.63 10.08
C VAL A 433 -10.52 -19.23 9.50
N ASN A 434 -11.56 -18.82 8.79
CA ASN A 434 -11.74 -17.45 8.34
C ASN A 434 -12.68 -16.73 9.29
N ILE A 435 -12.25 -15.61 9.89
CA ILE A 435 -13.02 -14.86 10.88
C ILE A 435 -13.14 -13.42 10.40
N GLU A 436 -14.36 -12.91 10.35
CA GLU A 436 -14.66 -11.54 9.94
C GLU A 436 -15.13 -10.70 11.13
N PHE A 437 -14.67 -9.46 11.19
CA PHE A 437 -14.99 -8.51 12.25
C PHE A 437 -15.27 -7.12 11.69
N ASN A 438 -16.10 -6.34 12.40
CA ASN A 438 -16.11 -4.88 12.30
C ASN A 438 -15.26 -4.32 13.44
N VAL A 439 -14.18 -3.59 13.09
CA VAL A 439 -13.22 -3.07 14.08
C VAL A 439 -13.02 -1.57 13.86
N PRO A 440 -13.00 -0.73 14.92
CA PRO A 440 -12.57 0.65 14.76
C PRO A 440 -11.16 0.75 14.15
N SER A 441 -10.94 1.63 13.18
CA SER A 441 -9.63 1.77 12.51
C SER A 441 -8.48 1.99 13.50
N ARG A 442 -8.73 2.70 14.61
CA ARG A 442 -7.74 2.85 15.69
C ARG A 442 -7.40 1.53 16.40
N GLY A 443 -8.28 0.52 16.34
CA GLY A 443 -8.04 -0.84 16.85
C GLY A 443 -7.18 -1.69 15.91
N ILE A 444 -7.08 -1.31 14.64
CA ILE A 444 -6.22 -1.98 13.65
C ILE A 444 -4.74 -1.57 13.83
N ILE A 445 -4.47 -0.35 14.30
CA ILE A 445 -3.11 0.14 14.53
C ILE A 445 -2.37 -0.80 15.49
N GLY A 446 -1.23 -1.36 15.05
CA GLY A 446 -0.42 -2.33 15.79
C GLY A 446 -1.06 -3.73 15.95
N LEU A 447 -2.20 -4.00 15.34
CA LEU A 447 -2.85 -5.31 15.40
C LEU A 447 -2.10 -6.37 14.61
N ARG A 448 -1.57 -6.02 13.43
CA ARG A 448 -0.88 -6.97 12.54
C ARG A 448 0.28 -7.67 13.21
N THR A 449 1.16 -6.91 13.85
CA THR A 449 2.32 -7.45 14.58
C THR A 449 1.91 -8.38 15.72
N ASN A 450 0.85 -7.99 16.45
CA ASN A 450 0.31 -8.81 17.54
C ASN A 450 -0.32 -10.11 17.03
N VAL A 451 -1.07 -10.06 15.94
CA VAL A 451 -1.70 -11.21 15.30
C VAL A 451 -0.64 -12.19 14.78
N LEU A 452 0.39 -11.70 14.07
CA LEU A 452 1.50 -12.53 13.58
C LEU A 452 2.27 -13.18 14.73
N THR A 453 2.62 -12.42 15.77
CA THR A 453 3.30 -12.97 16.95
C THR A 453 2.45 -14.02 17.65
N ALA A 454 1.15 -13.77 17.79
CA ALA A 454 0.24 -14.66 18.49
C ALA A 454 -0.06 -15.97 17.75
N SER A 455 0.10 -15.97 16.42
CA SER A 455 -0.11 -17.11 15.52
C SER A 455 1.19 -17.73 15.02
N ALA A 456 2.35 -17.42 15.63
CA ALA A 456 3.66 -17.87 15.16
C ALA A 456 3.96 -17.53 13.67
N GLY A 457 3.40 -16.44 13.17
CA GLY A 457 3.54 -15.99 11.78
C GLY A 457 2.54 -16.60 10.79
N GLU A 458 1.64 -17.48 11.23
CA GLU A 458 0.75 -18.22 10.34
C GLU A 458 -0.55 -17.49 9.99
N ALA A 459 -0.91 -16.41 10.69
CA ALA A 459 -2.13 -15.67 10.40
C ALA A 459 -1.98 -14.79 9.17
N ILE A 460 -3.03 -14.74 8.37
CA ILE A 460 -3.18 -13.81 7.25
C ILE A 460 -4.26 -12.82 7.62
N MET A 461 -3.98 -11.54 7.51
CA MET A 461 -4.86 -10.47 7.93
C MET A 461 -5.08 -9.50 6.77
N ALA A 462 -6.34 -9.15 6.51
CA ALA A 462 -6.74 -8.09 5.59
C ALA A 462 -7.83 -7.24 6.24
N HIS A 463 -7.83 -5.95 5.94
CA HIS A 463 -8.84 -5.02 6.44
C HIS A 463 -9.19 -3.99 5.38
N ARG A 464 -10.39 -3.44 5.45
CA ARG A 464 -10.86 -2.36 4.56
C ARG A 464 -11.77 -1.40 5.29
N PHE A 465 -11.75 -0.13 4.91
CA PHE A 465 -12.73 0.84 5.40
C PHE A 465 -14.15 0.40 4.99
N LYS A 466 -15.09 0.49 5.94
CA LYS A 466 -16.50 0.18 5.72
C LYS A 466 -17.36 1.44 5.79
N GLU A 467 -17.42 2.07 6.95
CA GLU A 467 -18.29 3.22 7.22
C GLU A 467 -17.84 3.96 8.50
N TYR A 468 -18.49 5.07 8.79
CA TYR A 468 -18.37 5.74 10.08
C TYR A 468 -19.48 5.29 11.02
N GLN A 469 -19.14 4.91 12.26
CA GLN A 469 -20.08 4.56 13.32
C GLN A 469 -19.80 5.38 14.60
N PRO A 470 -20.77 5.48 15.53
CA PRO A 470 -20.55 6.13 16.80
C PRO A 470 -19.32 5.59 17.54
N TYR A 471 -18.61 6.48 18.24
CA TYR A 471 -17.39 6.15 18.98
C TYR A 471 -17.64 5.03 20.00
N LYS A 472 -16.86 3.93 19.91
CA LYS A 472 -17.03 2.69 20.70
C LYS A 472 -16.30 2.70 22.06
N GLY A 473 -15.85 3.87 22.54
CA GLY A 473 -15.12 3.98 23.81
C GLY A 473 -13.63 3.71 23.67
N ASP A 474 -12.86 3.83 24.74
CA ASP A 474 -11.41 3.74 24.71
C ASP A 474 -10.91 2.32 24.41
N ILE A 475 -9.78 2.26 23.71
CA ILE A 475 -9.05 1.03 23.40
C ILE A 475 -7.69 1.12 24.06
N GLU A 476 -7.36 0.13 24.88
CA GLU A 476 -6.02 -0.02 25.42
C GLU A 476 -5.05 -0.36 24.27
N ARG A 477 -4.09 0.54 24.05
CA ARG A 477 -2.99 0.32 23.10
C ARG A 477 -1.79 -0.28 23.84
N ARG A 478 -0.64 0.32 23.75
CA ARG A 478 0.57 -0.08 24.46
C ARG A 478 0.45 0.26 25.95
N THR A 479 0.45 -0.75 26.82
CA THR A 479 0.41 -0.59 28.29
C THR A 479 1.79 -0.30 28.85
N ASN A 480 2.86 -0.91 28.29
CA ASN A 480 4.23 -0.78 28.78
C ASN A 480 4.80 0.64 28.61
N GLY A 481 5.54 1.10 29.62
CA GLY A 481 6.26 2.35 29.58
C GLY A 481 7.50 2.32 28.66
N SER A 482 8.14 3.45 28.50
CA SER A 482 9.37 3.62 27.73
C SER A 482 10.58 3.68 28.64
N MET A 483 11.67 3.01 28.26
CA MET A 483 12.99 3.27 28.83
C MET A 483 13.61 4.45 28.07
N VAL A 484 13.86 5.57 28.78
CA VAL A 484 14.29 6.84 28.21
C VAL A 484 15.72 7.13 28.62
N ALA A 485 16.58 7.48 27.64
CA ALA A 485 17.97 7.84 27.92
C ALA A 485 18.06 9.12 28.76
N MET A 486 18.86 9.08 29.84
CA MET A 486 19.08 10.18 30.77
C MET A 486 19.98 11.26 30.19
N GLU A 487 20.98 10.88 29.43
CA GLU A 487 22.02 11.77 28.90
C GLU A 487 22.47 11.35 27.51
N SER A 488 23.11 12.28 26.80
CA SER A 488 23.67 12.01 25.49
C SER A 488 25.05 11.36 25.60
N GLY A 489 25.35 10.42 24.71
CA GLY A 489 26.63 9.72 24.67
C GLY A 489 26.55 8.38 23.96
N THR A 490 27.57 7.56 24.11
CA THR A 490 27.63 6.21 23.54
C THR A 490 27.09 5.17 24.53
N ALA A 491 26.22 4.29 24.06
CA ALA A 491 25.67 3.20 24.87
C ALA A 491 26.74 2.12 25.12
N PHE A 492 26.93 1.73 26.38
CA PHE A 492 27.89 0.71 26.75
C PHE A 492 27.24 -0.63 27.05
N ALA A 493 27.88 -1.69 26.56
CA ALA A 493 27.48 -3.07 26.81
C ALA A 493 27.26 -3.38 28.31
N TYR A 494 28.11 -2.84 29.18
CA TYR A 494 27.98 -2.99 30.62
C TYR A 494 26.69 -2.38 31.19
N ALA A 495 26.30 -1.19 30.70
CA ALA A 495 25.09 -0.54 31.16
C ALA A 495 23.85 -1.28 30.68
N ILE A 496 23.83 -1.71 29.41
CA ILE A 496 22.75 -2.51 28.84
C ILE A 496 22.56 -3.81 29.60
N ASP A 497 23.66 -4.57 29.85
CA ASP A 497 23.63 -5.82 30.61
C ASP A 497 23.02 -5.66 32.01
N LYS A 498 23.31 -4.56 32.71
CA LYS A 498 22.77 -4.28 34.05
C LYS A 498 21.32 -3.82 34.08
N LEU A 499 20.82 -3.36 32.95
CA LEU A 499 19.48 -2.77 32.82
C LEU A 499 18.49 -3.67 32.06
N GLN A 500 18.95 -4.75 31.40
CA GLN A 500 18.09 -5.62 30.60
C GLN A 500 17.00 -6.35 31.39
N ASP A 501 17.15 -6.51 32.69
CA ASP A 501 16.08 -7.02 33.57
C ASP A 501 14.91 -6.04 33.74
N ARG A 502 15.09 -4.77 33.35
CA ARG A 502 14.07 -3.71 33.42
C ARG A 502 13.19 -3.65 32.19
N GLY A 503 13.62 -4.28 31.09
CA GLY A 503 12.89 -4.25 29.83
C GLY A 503 13.70 -4.70 28.64
N ARG A 504 13.16 -4.49 27.44
CA ARG A 504 13.81 -4.84 26.18
C ARG A 504 14.38 -3.59 25.50
N PHE A 505 15.62 -3.66 25.04
CA PHE A 505 16.30 -2.57 24.38
C PHE A 505 15.99 -2.51 22.88
N PHE A 506 16.10 -1.30 22.31
CA PHE A 506 15.98 -0.99 20.87
C PHE A 506 17.32 -0.57 20.27
N ILE A 507 18.35 -0.42 21.10
CA ILE A 507 19.68 0.06 20.72
C ILE A 507 20.74 -1.03 20.92
N ASN A 508 21.79 -0.96 20.10
CA ASN A 508 22.96 -1.79 20.24
C ASN A 508 24.03 -1.15 21.15
N PRO A 509 24.95 -1.95 21.74
CA PRO A 509 26.17 -1.41 22.32
C PRO A 509 26.96 -0.60 21.28
N GLN A 510 27.59 0.49 21.72
CA GLN A 510 28.36 1.47 20.93
C GLN A 510 27.50 2.37 20.03
N GLU A 511 26.19 2.30 20.10
CA GLU A 511 25.30 3.24 19.42
C GLU A 511 25.26 4.58 20.16
N GLU A 512 25.28 5.69 19.39
CA GLU A 512 25.10 7.03 19.97
C GLU A 512 23.65 7.28 20.33
N VAL A 513 23.41 7.79 21.52
CA VAL A 513 22.09 8.15 22.02
C VAL A 513 22.07 9.58 22.54
N TYR A 514 20.91 10.17 22.68
CA TYR A 514 20.72 11.49 23.28
C TYR A 514 19.68 11.48 24.40
N ALA A 515 19.75 12.46 25.30
CA ALA A 515 18.79 12.61 26.38
C ALA A 515 17.37 12.74 25.84
N GLY A 516 16.42 11.98 26.40
CA GLY A 516 15.04 11.94 25.92
C GLY A 516 14.75 10.94 24.78
N GLN A 517 15.78 10.28 24.22
CA GLN A 517 15.60 9.19 23.27
C GLN A 517 14.98 7.98 23.98
N VAL A 518 14.00 7.33 23.33
CA VAL A 518 13.43 6.06 23.80
C VAL A 518 14.35 4.94 23.33
N VAL A 519 15.02 4.30 24.29
CA VAL A 519 16.05 3.28 24.03
C VAL A 519 15.58 1.86 24.33
N GLY A 520 14.34 1.72 24.81
CA GLY A 520 13.77 0.40 25.09
C GLY A 520 12.33 0.50 25.64
N GLU A 521 11.71 -0.68 25.80
CA GLU A 521 10.42 -0.89 26.43
C GLU A 521 10.60 -1.28 27.88
N HIS A 522 9.92 -0.60 28.82
CA HIS A 522 9.90 -0.95 30.22
C HIS A 522 8.91 -2.09 30.49
N ILE A 523 9.19 -2.94 31.48
CA ILE A 523 8.27 -4.02 31.88
C ILE A 523 7.03 -3.53 32.63
N HIS A 524 7.03 -2.30 33.14
CA HIS A 524 5.91 -1.66 33.81
C HIS A 524 5.30 -0.55 32.95
N GLU A 525 4.11 -0.08 33.32
CA GLU A 525 3.36 0.93 32.58
C GLU A 525 4.02 2.32 32.58
N ASN A 526 4.76 2.65 33.63
CA ASN A 526 5.44 3.94 33.77
C ASN A 526 6.74 4.01 32.98
N ASP A 527 7.07 5.18 32.48
CA ASP A 527 8.36 5.44 31.86
C ASP A 527 9.49 5.39 32.88
N LEU A 528 10.63 4.86 32.48
CA LEU A 528 11.83 4.72 33.28
C LEU A 528 13.00 5.46 32.61
N VAL A 529 13.51 6.49 33.28
CA VAL A 529 14.75 7.17 32.83
C VAL A 529 15.97 6.37 33.27
N ILE A 530 16.82 6.02 32.31
CA ILE A 530 17.99 5.13 32.52
C ILE A 530 19.27 5.74 31.95
N ASN A 531 20.38 5.40 32.57
CA ASN A 531 21.69 5.80 32.05
C ASN A 531 22.36 4.62 31.33
N VAL A 532 22.34 4.66 29.98
CA VAL A 532 22.96 3.65 29.13
C VAL A 532 24.41 3.99 28.73
N THR A 533 24.87 5.21 29.06
CA THR A 533 26.21 5.71 28.72
C THR A 533 27.25 5.43 29.82
N LYS A 534 26.85 4.75 30.88
CA LYS A 534 27.71 4.45 32.01
C LYS A 534 28.71 3.36 31.68
N SER A 535 30.00 3.70 31.63
CA SER A 535 31.10 2.75 31.45
C SER A 535 31.45 2.01 32.75
N LYS A 536 32.00 0.81 32.61
CA LYS A 536 32.59 0.09 33.76
C LYS A 536 33.79 0.89 34.30
N LYS A 537 33.74 1.34 35.56
CA LYS A 537 34.90 1.95 36.19
C LYS A 537 36.01 0.89 36.30
N LEU A 538 37.16 1.19 35.71
CA LEU A 538 38.36 0.37 35.90
C LEU A 538 38.80 0.50 37.35
N THR A 539 38.56 -0.53 38.16
CA THR A 539 39.15 -0.64 39.49
C THR A 539 40.47 -1.36 39.34
N ASN A 540 41.55 -0.83 39.97
CA ASN A 540 42.90 -1.38 39.94
C ASN A 540 43.06 -2.75 40.66
N MET A 541 42.01 -3.39 41.11
CA MET A 541 42.02 -4.74 41.66
C MET A 541 41.65 -5.76 40.56
N ARG A 542 42.66 -6.39 39.97
CA ARG A 542 42.48 -7.64 39.21
C ARG A 542 42.10 -8.74 40.18
N ALA A 543 40.85 -9.02 40.38
CA ALA A 543 40.39 -10.31 40.83
C ALA A 543 40.57 -11.27 39.63
N SER A 544 41.50 -12.16 39.69
CA SER A 544 41.69 -13.28 38.79
C SER A 544 40.52 -14.24 38.96
N GLY A 545 39.48 -14.12 38.15
CA GLY A 545 38.37 -15.03 38.18
C GLY A 545 37.20 -14.45 37.42
N SER A 546 36.94 -14.98 36.22
CA SER A 546 35.80 -14.79 35.36
C SER A 546 35.48 -13.32 34.96
N ASP A 547 36.03 -12.89 33.86
CA ASP A 547 35.33 -11.92 33.00
C ASP A 547 34.05 -12.61 32.55
N ASP A 548 32.97 -12.45 33.32
CA ASP A 548 31.63 -12.80 32.86
C ASP A 548 31.38 -11.99 31.60
N LYS A 549 31.43 -12.67 30.45
CA LYS A 549 31.06 -12.06 29.16
C LYS A 549 29.61 -11.60 29.29
N ALA A 550 29.39 -10.29 29.21
CA ALA A 550 28.05 -9.71 29.21
C ALA A 550 27.16 -10.45 28.17
N ARG A 551 26.12 -11.11 28.64
CA ARG A 551 25.14 -11.78 27.79
C ARG A 551 24.03 -10.77 27.51
N ILE A 552 24.20 -10.01 26.43
CA ILE A 552 23.21 -9.01 26.01
C ILE A 552 22.16 -9.70 25.12
N VAL A 553 20.91 -9.53 25.48
CA VAL A 553 19.78 -9.94 24.65
C VAL A 553 19.76 -9.04 23.40
N PRO A 554 19.62 -9.59 22.17
CA PRO A 554 19.53 -8.79 20.97
C PRO A 554 18.42 -7.74 21.08
N PRO A 555 18.65 -6.51 20.60
CA PRO A 555 17.65 -5.47 20.63
C PRO A 555 16.49 -5.78 19.68
N ILE A 556 15.32 -5.21 19.97
CA ILE A 556 14.20 -5.20 19.03
C ILE A 556 14.51 -4.16 17.96
N ILE A 557 14.52 -4.58 16.70
CA ILE A 557 14.67 -3.69 15.55
C ILE A 557 13.30 -3.57 14.89
N PHE A 558 12.77 -2.36 14.86
CA PHE A 558 11.48 -2.08 14.24
C PHE A 558 11.65 -1.71 12.76
N SER A 559 10.74 -2.19 11.91
CA SER A 559 10.46 -1.58 10.62
C SER A 559 9.84 -0.20 10.82
N LEU A 560 9.74 0.60 9.75
CA LEU A 560 9.09 1.91 9.85
C LEU A 560 7.64 1.80 10.31
N GLU A 561 6.89 0.88 9.74
CA GLU A 561 5.49 0.62 10.09
C GLU A 561 5.34 0.22 11.56
N GLU A 562 6.14 -0.73 12.02
CA GLU A 562 6.13 -1.17 13.41
C GLU A 562 6.49 -0.04 14.38
N ALA A 563 7.45 0.81 14.02
CA ALA A 563 7.83 1.97 14.82
C ALA A 563 6.68 3.00 14.92
N LEU A 564 6.01 3.30 13.79
CA LEU A 564 4.86 4.21 13.74
C LEU A 564 3.68 3.71 14.56
N GLU A 565 3.44 2.40 14.54
CA GLU A 565 2.38 1.76 15.33
C GLU A 565 2.72 1.66 16.83
N TYR A 566 4.02 1.64 17.16
CA TYR A 566 4.53 1.44 18.51
C TYR A 566 4.60 2.73 19.34
N ILE A 567 4.94 3.90 18.75
CA ILE A 567 5.10 5.16 19.47
C ILE A 567 3.80 5.59 20.16
N LYS A 568 3.95 6.27 21.32
CA LYS A 568 2.84 6.85 22.08
C LYS A 568 2.54 8.29 21.63
N GLU A 569 1.44 8.87 22.13
CA GLU A 569 1.04 10.24 21.84
C GLU A 569 2.07 11.30 22.30
N ASP A 570 2.87 10.98 23.33
CA ASP A 570 3.94 11.81 23.86
C ASP A 570 5.32 11.51 23.23
N GLU A 571 5.34 10.75 22.12
CA GLU A 571 6.54 10.32 21.42
C GLU A 571 6.52 10.73 19.95
N TYR A 572 7.69 11.03 19.41
CA TYR A 572 7.95 11.17 17.97
C TYR A 572 8.86 10.06 17.47
N LEU A 573 8.69 9.72 16.21
CA LEU A 573 9.65 8.93 15.45
C LEU A 573 10.53 9.90 14.62
N GLU A 574 11.80 10.00 14.96
CA GLU A 574 12.81 10.66 14.16
C GLU A 574 13.20 9.76 13.00
N VAL A 575 13.03 10.22 11.78
CA VAL A 575 13.32 9.49 10.54
C VAL A 575 14.41 10.22 9.79
N THR A 576 15.52 9.54 9.54
CA THR A 576 16.66 10.04 8.81
C THR A 576 17.09 9.06 7.71
N PRO A 577 17.90 9.42 6.74
CA PRO A 577 18.36 8.50 5.70
C PRO A 577 19.01 7.21 6.21
N LYS A 578 19.65 7.26 7.39
CA LYS A 578 20.41 6.13 7.95
C LYS A 578 19.77 5.49 9.18
N SER A 579 18.94 6.23 9.92
CA SER A 579 18.47 5.81 11.23
C SER A 579 16.99 6.13 11.45
N MET A 580 16.36 5.35 12.30
CA MET A 580 15.04 5.63 12.88
C MET A 580 15.19 5.58 14.40
N ARG A 581 14.77 6.64 15.09
CA ARG A 581 14.89 6.75 16.54
C ARG A 581 13.58 7.24 17.13
N MET A 582 13.09 6.53 18.13
CA MET A 582 11.94 7.00 18.91
C MET A 582 12.42 7.96 19.99
N ARG A 583 11.68 9.01 20.25
CA ARG A 583 12.02 9.98 21.28
C ARG A 583 10.77 10.55 21.96
N LYS A 584 10.96 11.06 23.17
CA LYS A 584 9.91 11.88 23.81
C LYS A 584 9.78 13.23 23.10
N ILE A 585 8.56 13.76 22.99
CA ILE A 585 8.30 15.11 22.46
C ILE A 585 9.07 16.12 23.31
N ILE A 586 8.93 16.08 24.62
CA ILE A 586 9.68 16.89 25.57
C ILE A 586 10.92 16.10 25.98
N LEU A 587 12.12 16.53 25.56
CA LEU A 587 13.36 15.81 25.84
C LEU A 587 13.82 15.93 27.29
N ASP A 588 13.58 17.08 27.95
CA ASP A 588 13.97 17.31 29.33
C ASP A 588 13.06 16.55 30.32
N GLU A 589 13.67 15.79 31.24
CA GLU A 589 12.93 14.98 32.22
C GLU A 589 12.12 15.84 33.21
N LEU A 590 12.64 16.98 33.63
CA LEU A 590 11.97 17.85 34.58
C LEU A 590 10.75 18.54 33.96
N GLU A 591 10.89 18.94 32.69
CA GLU A 591 9.79 19.52 31.93
C GLU A 591 8.69 18.47 31.69
N ARG A 592 9.02 17.22 31.32
CA ARG A 592 8.04 16.12 31.21
C ARG A 592 7.28 15.91 32.50
N LYS A 593 7.99 15.90 33.67
CA LYS A 593 7.36 15.75 34.98
C LYS A 593 6.44 16.89 35.34
N ARG A 594 6.72 18.11 34.86
CA ARG A 594 5.85 19.28 35.06
C ARG A 594 4.61 19.20 34.17
N ALA A 595 4.78 18.84 32.90
CA ALA A 595 3.69 18.68 31.94
C ALA A 595 2.68 17.61 32.39
N ASN A 596 3.15 16.48 32.95
CA ASN A 596 2.30 15.39 33.44
C ASN A 596 1.57 15.72 34.77
N LYS A 597 1.85 16.87 35.40
CA LYS A 597 1.17 17.32 36.63
C LYS A 597 0.06 18.33 36.38
N GLN A 598 -0.02 18.88 35.18
CA GLN A 598 -1.10 19.74 34.71
C GLN A 598 -2.21 18.89 34.04
#